data_eaeefac30fe62ae29c814d85ffc59c7a
#
_entry.id   eaeefac30fe62ae29c814d85ffc59c7a
#
_cell.length_a   1.000
_cell.length_b   1.000
_cell.length_c   1.000
_cell.angle_alpha   90.00
_cell.angle_beta   90.00
_cell.angle_gamma   90.00
#
_symmetry.space_group_name_H-M   'P 1'
#
loop_
_entity.id
_entity.type
_entity.pdbx_description
1 polymer ?
#
loop_
_entity_poly.entity_id
_entity_poly.type
_entity_poly.pdbx_seq_one_letter_code
_entity_poly.pdbx_strand_id
1 'polypeptide(L)'
;MTSTPGLRPITEADVPAVLALNHRFVDLLSPLDAERLLWLVGLADHADVVELDDRVVGFVLTMAPGSEYDSDNYRWHALRFDDAFYYLDRIVIAEEMRRRGLAGFVYDEMEDVARRFGRMTLEVNVDPPNHGSLAFHERRGYVEVGRLGEPGHMVGLMAKELTA
;
A
#
# COMPACT_ATOMS: atom_id res chain seq x y z
N MET A 1 -27.13 -8.22 9.77
CA MET A 1 -25.82 -8.06 10.43
C MET A 1 -24.88 -7.31 9.50
N THR A 2 -24.27 -6.27 9.99
CA THR A 2 -23.24 -5.54 9.26
C THR A 2 -21.92 -6.30 9.39
N SER A 3 -21.33 -6.66 8.25
CA SER A 3 -20.03 -7.31 8.22
C SER A 3 -18.95 -6.32 8.64
N THR A 4 -18.05 -6.73 9.52
CA THR A 4 -16.94 -5.90 10.00
C THR A 4 -15.65 -6.40 9.38
N PRO A 5 -14.91 -5.55 8.62
CA PRO A 5 -13.64 -5.96 8.08
C PRO A 5 -12.58 -6.08 9.17
N GLY A 6 -11.60 -6.94 8.95
CA GLY A 6 -10.45 -7.12 9.85
C GLY A 6 -9.16 -7.29 9.08
N LEU A 7 -8.06 -7.02 9.75
CA LEU A 7 -6.71 -7.27 9.24
C LEU A 7 -6.08 -8.39 10.07
N ARG A 8 -5.40 -9.30 9.40
CA ARG A 8 -4.54 -10.29 10.06
C ARG A 8 -3.31 -10.57 9.21
N PRO A 9 -2.21 -11.03 9.83
CA PRO A 9 -0.98 -11.32 9.08
C PRO A 9 -1.21 -12.35 7.97
N ILE A 10 -0.51 -12.13 6.85
CA ILE A 10 -0.47 -13.09 5.74
C ILE A 10 0.23 -14.36 6.21
N THR A 11 -0.37 -15.51 5.94
CA THR A 11 0.23 -16.82 6.18
C THR A 11 0.55 -17.50 4.84
N GLU A 12 1.29 -18.61 4.88
CA GLU A 12 1.57 -19.38 3.66
C GLU A 12 0.29 -19.83 2.95
N ALA A 13 -0.77 -20.13 3.71
CA ALA A 13 -2.05 -20.52 3.15
C ALA A 13 -2.72 -19.41 2.33
N ASP A 14 -2.38 -18.15 2.60
CA ASP A 14 -2.95 -16.99 1.91
C ASP A 14 -2.22 -16.67 0.60
N VAL A 15 -1.03 -17.22 0.38
CA VAL A 15 -0.18 -16.87 -0.79
C VAL A 15 -0.93 -16.98 -2.11
N PRO A 16 -1.65 -18.08 -2.42
CA PRO A 16 -2.39 -18.14 -3.68
C PRO A 16 -3.41 -17.03 -3.85
N ALA A 17 -4.17 -16.71 -2.80
CA ALA A 17 -5.19 -15.66 -2.85
C ALA A 17 -4.56 -14.27 -3.03
N VAL A 18 -3.46 -13.98 -2.33
CA VAL A 18 -2.75 -12.70 -2.45
C VAL A 18 -2.17 -12.53 -3.85
N LEU A 19 -1.54 -13.57 -4.40
CA LEU A 19 -0.98 -13.54 -5.75
C LEU A 19 -2.08 -13.32 -6.79
N ALA A 20 -3.22 -13.98 -6.64
CA ALA A 20 -4.36 -13.80 -7.55
C ALA A 20 -4.89 -12.36 -7.50
N LEU A 21 -4.99 -11.78 -6.32
CA LEU A 21 -5.40 -10.38 -6.16
C LEU A 21 -4.41 -9.43 -6.82
N ASN A 22 -3.11 -9.61 -6.59
CA ASN A 22 -2.09 -8.77 -7.19
C ASN A 22 -2.10 -8.86 -8.71
N HIS A 23 -2.29 -10.05 -9.25
CA HIS A 23 -2.30 -10.29 -10.70
C HIS A 23 -3.43 -9.54 -11.40
N ARG A 24 -4.59 -9.39 -10.77
CA ARG A 24 -5.72 -8.62 -11.34
C ARG A 24 -5.36 -7.15 -11.60
N PHE A 25 -4.36 -6.62 -10.90
CA PHE A 25 -3.96 -5.21 -10.98
C PHE A 25 -2.51 -5.06 -11.48
N VAL A 26 -2.00 -6.03 -12.22
CA VAL A 26 -0.60 -6.05 -12.67
C VAL A 26 -0.23 -4.85 -13.56
N ASP A 27 -1.20 -4.23 -14.20
CA ASP A 27 -0.98 -3.01 -14.99
C ASP A 27 -0.66 -1.79 -14.12
N LEU A 28 -1.02 -1.85 -12.83
CA LEU A 28 -0.82 -0.76 -11.86
C LEU A 28 0.21 -1.10 -10.80
N LEU A 29 0.49 -2.39 -10.61
CA LEU A 29 1.39 -2.92 -9.58
C LEU A 29 2.45 -3.78 -10.23
N SER A 30 3.63 -3.85 -9.61
CA SER A 30 4.65 -4.80 -10.04
C SER A 30 4.16 -6.23 -9.84
N PRO A 31 4.55 -7.15 -10.75
CA PRO A 31 4.18 -8.56 -10.61
C PRO A 31 4.80 -9.17 -9.35
N LEU A 32 4.11 -10.17 -8.81
CA LEU A 32 4.59 -10.95 -7.67
C LEU A 32 4.51 -12.43 -7.98
N ASP A 33 5.57 -13.15 -7.64
CA ASP A 33 5.52 -14.60 -7.49
C ASP A 33 5.58 -14.95 -5.99
N ALA A 34 5.46 -16.23 -5.66
CA ALA A 34 5.43 -16.67 -4.27
C ALA A 34 6.73 -16.34 -3.54
N GLU A 35 7.88 -16.52 -4.19
CA GLU A 35 9.18 -16.22 -3.60
C GLU A 35 9.32 -14.74 -3.26
N ARG A 36 8.96 -13.87 -4.21
CA ARG A 36 9.02 -12.41 -4.01
C ARG A 36 8.05 -11.97 -2.91
N LEU A 37 6.83 -12.51 -2.90
CA LEU A 37 5.85 -12.19 -1.87
C LEU A 37 6.36 -12.56 -0.48
N LEU A 38 6.88 -13.78 -0.31
CA LEU A 38 7.38 -14.23 0.98
C LEU A 38 8.58 -13.40 1.44
N TRP A 39 9.44 -12.99 0.52
CA TRP A 39 10.55 -12.09 0.82
C TRP A 39 10.02 -10.73 1.30
N LEU A 40 9.03 -10.16 0.63
CA LEU A 40 8.41 -8.90 1.04
C LEU A 40 7.72 -9.01 2.41
N VAL A 41 7.03 -10.11 2.66
CA VAL A 41 6.41 -10.38 3.96
C VAL A 41 7.46 -10.37 5.08
N GLY A 42 8.64 -10.93 4.81
CA GLY A 42 9.74 -10.94 5.76
C GLY A 42 10.32 -9.57 6.06
N LEU A 43 10.27 -8.63 5.11
CA LEU A 43 10.75 -7.26 5.28
C LEU A 43 9.69 -6.32 5.86
N ALA A 44 8.43 -6.62 5.63
CA ALA A 44 7.32 -5.70 5.92
C ALA A 44 7.12 -5.47 7.42
N ASP A 45 6.71 -4.26 7.76
CA ASP A 45 6.21 -3.95 9.11
C ASP A 45 4.81 -4.53 9.27
N HIS A 46 3.93 -4.32 8.29
CA HIS A 46 2.65 -5.00 8.17
C HIS A 46 2.55 -5.68 6.81
N ALA A 47 2.22 -6.95 6.82
CA ALA A 47 1.88 -7.72 5.65
C ALA A 47 0.60 -8.45 6.01
N ASP A 48 -0.54 -7.81 5.73
CA ASP A 48 -1.83 -8.27 6.22
C ASP A 48 -2.80 -8.54 5.08
N VAL A 49 -3.65 -9.55 5.26
CA VAL A 49 -4.84 -9.73 4.44
C VAL A 49 -5.99 -8.96 5.06
N VAL A 50 -6.87 -8.48 4.19
CA VAL A 50 -8.15 -7.89 4.59
C VAL A 50 -9.20 -8.99 4.54
N GLU A 51 -9.84 -9.25 5.66
CA GLU A 51 -10.91 -10.25 5.74
C GLU A 51 -12.27 -9.60 5.90
N LEU A 52 -13.26 -10.17 5.24
CA LEU A 52 -14.66 -9.81 5.39
C LEU A 52 -15.46 -11.09 5.28
N ASP A 53 -16.28 -11.41 6.27
CA ASP A 53 -17.07 -12.64 6.32
C ASP A 53 -16.22 -13.91 6.11
N ASP A 54 -15.09 -13.97 6.81
CA ASP A 54 -14.13 -15.09 6.76
C ASP A 54 -13.51 -15.33 5.37
N ARG A 55 -13.55 -14.32 4.50
CA ARG A 55 -12.95 -14.36 3.17
C ARG A 55 -11.86 -13.32 3.03
N VAL A 56 -10.78 -13.70 2.35
CA VAL A 56 -9.73 -12.74 1.97
C VAL A 56 -10.23 -11.90 0.81
N VAL A 57 -10.40 -10.61 1.03
CA VAL A 57 -10.93 -9.67 0.04
C VAL A 57 -9.92 -8.60 -0.35
N GLY A 58 -8.72 -8.63 0.21
CA GLY A 58 -7.67 -7.70 -0.10
C GLY A 58 -6.40 -7.98 0.69
N PHE A 59 -5.37 -7.18 0.47
CA PHE A 59 -4.14 -7.23 1.26
C PHE A 59 -3.42 -5.88 1.23
N VAL A 60 -2.50 -5.70 2.19
CA VAL A 60 -1.69 -4.50 2.31
C VAL A 60 -0.28 -4.86 2.75
N LEU A 61 0.71 -4.17 2.19
CA LEU A 61 2.12 -4.29 2.58
C LEU A 61 2.65 -2.90 2.93
N THR A 62 3.25 -2.78 4.11
CA THR A 62 3.87 -1.54 4.57
C THR A 62 5.28 -1.80 5.04
N MET A 63 6.15 -0.79 4.90
CA MET A 63 7.55 -0.86 5.31
C MET A 63 7.87 0.27 6.28
N ALA A 64 8.51 -0.07 7.39
CA ALA A 64 9.03 0.91 8.33
C ALA A 64 10.36 1.49 7.84
N PRO A 65 10.84 2.60 8.41
CA PRO A 65 12.18 3.10 8.09
C PRO A 65 13.27 2.07 8.42
N GLY A 66 14.36 2.09 7.66
CA GLY A 66 15.49 1.18 7.88
C GLY A 66 15.34 -0.18 7.24
N SER A 67 14.32 -0.40 6.42
CA SER A 67 14.14 -1.65 5.68
C SER A 67 15.17 -1.80 4.57
N GLU A 68 15.57 -3.04 4.28
CA GLU A 68 16.44 -3.38 3.16
C GLU A 68 15.65 -3.55 1.84
N TYR A 69 14.46 -2.98 1.78
CA TYR A 69 13.62 -3.04 0.59
C TYR A 69 14.34 -2.41 -0.60
N ASP A 70 14.33 -3.09 -1.75
CA ASP A 70 15.07 -2.73 -2.96
C ASP A 70 14.32 -1.77 -3.89
N SER A 71 13.24 -1.15 -3.43
CA SER A 71 12.41 -0.23 -4.23
C SER A 71 13.06 1.15 -4.34
N ASP A 72 13.15 1.67 -5.57
CA ASP A 72 13.63 3.04 -5.81
C ASP A 72 12.69 4.07 -5.18
N ASN A 73 11.39 3.81 -5.20
CA ASN A 73 10.39 4.68 -4.57
C ASN A 73 10.60 4.74 -3.04
N TYR A 74 10.79 3.58 -2.42
CA TYR A 74 11.08 3.50 -0.99
C TYR A 74 12.35 4.28 -0.64
N ARG A 75 13.43 4.09 -1.41
CA ARG A 75 14.71 4.79 -1.19
C ARG A 75 14.55 6.30 -1.34
N TRP A 76 13.74 6.75 -2.27
CA TRP A 76 13.47 8.18 -2.44
C TRP A 76 12.90 8.79 -1.17
N HIS A 77 11.89 8.13 -0.57
CA HIS A 77 11.29 8.57 0.68
C HIS A 77 12.29 8.54 1.84
N ALA A 78 13.12 7.49 1.90
CA ALA A 78 14.15 7.36 2.94
C ALA A 78 15.18 8.50 2.84
N LEU A 79 15.59 8.86 1.64
CA LEU A 79 16.52 9.97 1.43
C LEU A 79 15.87 11.32 1.77
N ARG A 80 14.59 11.46 1.51
CA ARG A 80 13.85 12.71 1.73
C ARG A 80 13.49 12.92 3.20
N PHE A 81 13.14 11.87 3.91
CA PHE A 81 12.54 11.95 5.25
C PHE A 81 13.34 11.25 6.35
N ASP A 82 14.44 10.58 6.02
CA ASP A 82 15.23 9.76 6.96
C ASP A 82 14.37 8.68 7.64
N ASP A 83 14.22 8.74 8.96
CA ASP A 83 13.41 7.80 9.73
C ASP A 83 11.98 8.30 9.97
N ALA A 84 11.65 9.47 9.44
CA ALA A 84 10.36 10.11 9.73
C ALA A 84 9.36 9.86 8.60
N PHE A 85 9.12 8.58 8.30
CA PHE A 85 8.10 8.18 7.31
C PHE A 85 7.66 6.74 7.56
N TYR A 86 6.46 6.40 7.10
CA TYR A 86 5.94 5.03 7.08
C TYR A 86 5.42 4.78 5.67
N TYR A 87 5.96 3.76 5.02
CA TYR A 87 5.76 3.54 3.60
C TYR A 87 4.69 2.49 3.32
N LEU A 88 3.64 2.86 2.60
CA LEU A 88 2.66 1.91 2.09
C LEU A 88 3.11 1.49 0.68
N ASP A 89 3.57 0.23 0.56
CA ASP A 89 4.08 -0.31 -0.69
C ASP A 89 2.97 -0.63 -1.68
N ARG A 90 1.96 -1.36 -1.23
CA ARG A 90 0.80 -1.71 -2.05
C ARG A 90 -0.40 -2.07 -1.20
N ILE A 91 -1.55 -1.77 -1.74
CA ILE A 91 -2.85 -2.18 -1.22
C ILE A 91 -3.68 -2.66 -2.39
N VAL A 92 -4.36 -3.78 -2.22
CA VAL A 92 -5.29 -4.32 -3.21
C VAL A 92 -6.58 -4.66 -2.50
N ILE A 93 -7.69 -4.20 -3.04
CA ILE A 93 -9.04 -4.61 -2.62
C ILE A 93 -9.70 -5.26 -3.84
N ALA A 94 -10.30 -6.43 -3.64
CA ALA A 94 -10.99 -7.14 -4.71
C ALA A 94 -12.02 -6.22 -5.37
N GLU A 95 -12.10 -6.24 -6.69
CA GLU A 95 -12.93 -5.33 -7.46
C GLU A 95 -14.41 -5.43 -7.07
N GLU A 96 -14.91 -6.63 -6.83
CA GLU A 96 -16.28 -6.88 -6.39
C GLU A 96 -16.58 -6.33 -4.99
N MET A 97 -15.56 -5.95 -4.23
CA MET A 97 -15.69 -5.39 -2.89
C MET A 97 -15.50 -3.88 -2.84
N ARG A 98 -15.37 -3.23 -3.98
CA ARG A 98 -15.25 -1.77 -4.04
C ARG A 98 -16.51 -1.08 -3.53
N ARG A 99 -16.38 0.17 -3.11
CA ARG A 99 -17.47 1.02 -2.59
C ARG A 99 -18.06 0.51 -1.28
N ARG A 100 -17.33 -0.34 -0.54
CA ARG A 100 -17.72 -0.79 0.80
C ARG A 100 -16.87 -0.16 1.89
N GLY A 101 -16.06 0.84 1.56
CA GLY A 101 -15.20 1.52 2.51
C GLY A 101 -14.00 0.72 2.98
N LEU A 102 -13.65 -0.39 2.30
CA LEU A 102 -12.54 -1.25 2.74
C LEU A 102 -11.18 -0.57 2.60
N ALA A 103 -10.95 0.15 1.50
CA ALA A 103 -9.71 0.89 1.34
C ALA A 103 -9.56 1.95 2.44
N GLY A 104 -10.62 2.70 2.73
CA GLY A 104 -10.63 3.67 3.81
C GLY A 104 -10.33 3.05 5.17
N PHE A 105 -10.91 1.89 5.45
CA PHE A 105 -10.62 1.12 6.66
C PHE A 105 -9.13 0.78 6.77
N VAL A 106 -8.53 0.25 5.70
CA VAL A 106 -7.11 -0.12 5.71
C VAL A 106 -6.23 1.12 5.90
N TYR A 107 -6.54 2.22 5.20
CA TYR A 107 -5.80 3.48 5.35
C TYR A 107 -5.89 4.02 6.76
N ASP A 108 -7.07 3.97 7.39
CA ASP A 108 -7.23 4.42 8.77
C ASP A 108 -6.33 3.62 9.72
N GLU A 109 -6.28 2.29 9.56
CA GLU A 109 -5.44 1.43 10.37
C GLU A 109 -3.95 1.70 10.15
N MET A 110 -3.53 1.83 8.89
CA MET A 110 -2.11 2.06 8.57
C MET A 110 -1.67 3.48 8.92
N GLU A 111 -2.53 4.47 8.73
CA GLU A 111 -2.23 5.85 9.14
C GLU A 111 -2.10 5.95 10.67
N ASP A 112 -2.87 5.16 11.41
CA ASP A 112 -2.74 5.11 12.85
C ASP A 112 -1.36 4.58 13.28
N VAL A 113 -0.88 3.53 12.63
CA VAL A 113 0.49 3.04 12.82
C VAL A 113 1.52 4.10 12.43
N ALA A 114 1.29 4.78 11.32
CA ALA A 114 2.22 5.78 10.76
C ALA A 114 2.39 7.03 11.63
N ARG A 115 1.45 7.31 12.54
CA ARG A 115 1.51 8.49 13.41
C ARG A 115 2.80 8.59 14.19
N ARG A 116 3.32 7.48 14.67
CA ARG A 116 4.59 7.47 15.44
C ARG A 116 5.80 7.83 14.59
N PHE A 117 5.67 7.77 13.26
CA PHE A 117 6.74 8.13 12.32
C PHE A 117 6.53 9.54 11.73
N GLY A 118 5.42 10.19 12.02
CA GLY A 118 5.15 11.57 11.62
C GLY A 118 4.48 11.76 10.26
N ARG A 119 4.51 10.75 9.40
CA ARG A 119 3.85 10.80 8.08
C ARG A 119 3.72 9.43 7.45
N MET A 120 2.74 9.30 6.56
CA MET A 120 2.63 8.13 5.68
C MET A 120 3.00 8.55 4.25
N THR A 121 3.77 7.69 3.59
CA THR A 121 4.24 7.92 2.22
C THR A 121 3.82 6.79 1.31
N LEU A 122 3.68 7.10 0.03
CA LEU A 122 3.32 6.13 -1.00
C LEU A 122 3.57 6.73 -2.38
N GLU A 123 3.23 6.00 -3.45
CA GLU A 123 3.24 6.54 -4.81
C GLU A 123 1.95 6.19 -5.54
N VAL A 124 1.59 7.05 -6.50
CA VAL A 124 0.45 6.85 -7.39
C VAL A 124 0.90 7.15 -8.81
N ASN A 125 0.48 6.34 -9.78
CA ASN A 125 0.81 6.58 -11.17
C ASN A 125 0.24 7.93 -11.64
N VAL A 126 1.11 8.77 -12.22
CA VAL A 126 0.73 10.09 -12.77
C VAL A 126 0.87 10.14 -14.29
N ASP A 127 1.63 9.23 -14.89
CA ASP A 127 1.78 9.13 -16.35
C ASP A 127 2.00 7.66 -16.75
N PRO A 128 0.98 6.96 -17.30
CA PRO A 128 -0.40 7.42 -17.44
C PRO A 128 -1.07 7.58 -16.07
N PRO A 129 -1.99 8.55 -15.91
CA PRO A 129 -2.55 8.84 -14.59
C PRO A 129 -3.59 7.81 -14.15
N ASN A 130 -3.47 7.38 -12.90
CA ASN A 130 -4.51 6.62 -12.22
C ASN A 130 -5.46 7.61 -11.54
N HIS A 131 -6.44 8.11 -12.31
CA HIS A 131 -7.34 9.17 -11.85
C HIS A 131 -8.10 8.82 -10.58
N GLY A 132 -8.59 7.57 -10.48
CA GLY A 132 -9.34 7.14 -9.29
C GLY A 132 -8.48 7.17 -8.03
N SER A 133 -7.25 6.66 -8.14
CA SER A 133 -6.32 6.64 -7.02
C SER A 133 -5.86 8.05 -6.65
N LEU A 134 -5.56 8.90 -7.64
CA LEU A 134 -5.19 10.29 -7.40
C LEU A 134 -6.28 11.03 -6.63
N ALA A 135 -7.55 10.90 -7.06
CA ALA A 135 -8.68 11.53 -6.38
C ALA A 135 -8.87 11.00 -4.96
N PHE A 136 -8.75 9.69 -4.77
CA PHE A 136 -8.86 9.07 -3.44
C PHE A 136 -7.83 9.64 -2.49
N HIS A 137 -6.56 9.71 -2.91
CA HIS A 137 -5.48 10.20 -2.06
C HIS A 137 -5.59 11.69 -1.78
N GLU A 138 -6.00 12.48 -2.78
CA GLU A 138 -6.24 13.91 -2.57
C GLU A 138 -7.32 14.14 -1.51
N ARG A 139 -8.44 13.41 -1.59
CA ARG A 139 -9.50 13.50 -0.58
C ARG A 139 -9.04 13.12 0.83
N ARG A 140 -8.06 12.21 0.93
CA ARG A 140 -7.50 11.80 2.23
C ARG A 140 -6.41 12.75 2.74
N GLY A 141 -6.03 13.75 1.98
CA GLY A 141 -5.04 14.75 2.41
C GLY A 141 -3.61 14.44 2.04
N TYR A 142 -3.37 13.50 1.10
CA TYR A 142 -2.04 13.25 0.55
C TYR A 142 -1.66 14.35 -0.43
N VAL A 143 -0.40 14.77 -0.40
CA VAL A 143 0.15 15.76 -1.34
C VAL A 143 1.34 15.18 -2.07
N GLU A 144 1.52 15.57 -3.33
CA GLU A 144 2.67 15.15 -4.12
C GLU A 144 3.92 15.89 -3.64
N VAL A 145 4.97 15.14 -3.34
CA VAL A 145 6.25 15.68 -2.85
C VAL A 145 7.40 15.44 -3.82
N GLY A 146 7.18 14.70 -4.89
CA GLY A 146 8.18 14.43 -5.92
C GLY A 146 7.65 13.50 -6.98
N ARG A 147 8.49 13.20 -7.97
CA ARG A 147 8.17 12.27 -9.05
C ARG A 147 9.37 11.40 -9.37
N LEU A 148 9.11 10.16 -9.78
CA LEU A 148 10.11 9.24 -10.30
C LEU A 148 9.58 8.53 -11.53
N GLY A 149 10.49 8.19 -12.44
CA GLY A 149 10.17 7.43 -13.62
C GLY A 149 10.47 8.20 -14.89
N GLU A 150 9.89 7.73 -15.99
CA GLU A 150 10.10 8.28 -17.32
C GLU A 150 8.73 8.60 -17.95
N PRO A 151 8.68 9.46 -18.99
CA PRO A 151 7.43 9.70 -19.71
C PRO A 151 6.75 8.38 -20.09
N GLY A 152 5.46 8.23 -19.72
CA GLY A 152 4.71 7.01 -19.94
C GLY A 152 4.77 6.00 -18.79
N HIS A 153 5.70 6.15 -17.85
CA HIS A 153 5.88 5.27 -16.68
C HIS A 153 6.37 6.09 -15.49
N MET A 154 5.56 7.05 -15.06
CA MET A 154 5.93 7.98 -13.98
C MET A 154 4.99 7.85 -12.80
N VAL A 155 5.56 7.87 -11.59
CA VAL A 155 4.79 7.91 -10.35
C VAL A 155 4.94 9.25 -9.66
N GLY A 156 3.87 9.71 -9.02
CA GLY A 156 3.90 10.81 -8.06
C GLY A 156 4.17 10.24 -6.69
N LEU A 157 5.20 10.76 -6.04
CA LEU A 157 5.55 10.38 -4.68
C LEU A 157 4.75 11.27 -3.74
N MET A 158 4.01 10.67 -2.82
CA MET A 158 3.03 11.37 -2.00
C MET A 158 3.29 11.19 -0.52
N ALA A 159 2.90 12.18 0.26
CA ALA A 159 3.01 12.13 1.72
C ALA A 159 1.80 12.79 2.36
N LYS A 160 1.41 12.25 3.52
CA LYS A 160 0.41 12.84 4.39
C LYS A 160 1.03 13.02 5.77
N GLU A 161 1.07 14.26 6.25
CA GLU A 161 1.55 14.56 7.59
C GLU A 161 0.56 14.05 8.63
N LEU A 162 1.08 13.37 9.66
CA LEU A 162 0.27 12.79 10.72
C LEU A 162 0.82 13.23 12.07
N THR A 163 -0.09 13.67 12.93
CA THR A 163 0.29 14.02 14.30
C THR A 163 0.15 12.80 15.20
N ALA A 164 1.04 12.72 16.16
CA ALA A 164 1.01 11.64 17.16
C ALA A 164 -0.27 11.65 18.00
#